data_f6b1e6cca4944c28bf2d74a93f20a661
#
_entry.id   f6b1e6cca4944c28bf2d74a93f20a661
#
_cell.length_a   1.000
_cell.length_b   1.000
_cell.length_c   1.000
_cell.angle_alpha   90.00
_cell.angle_beta   90.00
_cell.angle_gamma   90.00
#
_symmetry.space_group_name_H-M   'P 1'
#
loop_
_entity.id
_entity.type
_entity.pdbx_description
1 polymer ?
#
loop_
_entity_poly.entity_id
_entity_poly.type
_entity_poly.pdbx_seq_one_letter_code
_entity_poly.pdbx_strand_id
1 'polypeptide(L)'
;MDLHQLQAFDQIVVHGSFSKAARQLEVSQPTISLRIRALEQEVGGALFLRQGSQLRLTELGQSFLPYAQTALRAMTTGAEVARRTLRGEKGQLRIATSPTLATGFFATTVARFHQSYPQIDVAIHTGHNRQILEMLYEHYVHLGFVTGPFFHPEISSLLRLEEPLVMVTHPGHPLTQGEHLTIAEVIKQSHPFFLIDWSWEVRHWQAQWLSSASSIIEVPPQTASALISSGMGVGLLTHALARPGFKKGDLVELTVQDMPRLQRESVLVYRTADSPLPTAVNEWLRFLREEARPYFA
;
A
#
# COMPACT_ATOMS: atom_id res chain seq x y z
N MET A 1 -0.25 -4.69 30.96
CA MET A 1 -0.37 -5.25 29.60
C MET A 1 0.99 -5.78 29.16
N ASP A 2 1.07 -7.03 28.74
CA ASP A 2 2.31 -7.67 28.34
C ASP A 2 2.22 -8.34 26.94
N LEU A 3 3.37 -8.78 26.43
CA LEU A 3 3.47 -9.40 25.11
C LEU A 3 2.61 -10.67 24.99
N HIS A 4 2.58 -11.50 26.04
CA HIS A 4 1.85 -12.76 26.00
C HIS A 4 0.33 -12.55 25.97
N GLN A 5 -0.14 -11.49 26.60
CA GLN A 5 -1.54 -11.07 26.55
C GLN A 5 -1.93 -10.60 25.14
N LEU A 6 -1.10 -9.76 24.51
CA LEU A 6 -1.32 -9.29 23.14
C LEU A 6 -1.25 -10.42 22.12
N GLN A 7 -0.28 -11.34 22.27
CA GLN A 7 -0.19 -12.55 21.44
C GLN A 7 -1.43 -13.43 21.59
N ALA A 8 -1.91 -13.65 22.80
CA ALA A 8 -3.12 -14.43 23.04
C ALA A 8 -4.34 -13.78 22.36
N PHE A 9 -4.47 -12.46 22.46
CA PHE A 9 -5.54 -11.69 21.82
C PHE A 9 -5.50 -11.83 20.30
N ASP A 10 -4.36 -11.55 19.67
CA ASP A 10 -4.18 -11.64 18.21
C ASP A 10 -4.44 -13.07 17.69
N GLN A 11 -3.89 -14.10 18.34
CA GLN A 11 -4.08 -15.49 17.92
C GLN A 11 -5.53 -15.98 18.07
N ILE A 12 -6.28 -15.47 19.05
CA ILE A 12 -7.71 -15.75 19.15
C ILE A 12 -8.47 -15.09 17.99
N VAL A 13 -8.11 -13.86 17.62
CA VAL A 13 -8.73 -13.18 16.48
C VAL A 13 -8.47 -13.96 15.18
N VAL A 14 -7.21 -14.36 14.94
CA VAL A 14 -6.82 -15.12 13.72
C VAL A 14 -7.54 -16.46 13.63
N HIS A 15 -7.63 -17.21 14.72
CA HIS A 15 -8.15 -18.58 14.71
C HIS A 15 -9.63 -18.71 15.11
N GLY A 16 -10.25 -17.63 15.59
CA GLY A 16 -11.64 -17.62 16.04
C GLY A 16 -11.91 -18.53 17.26
N SER A 17 -10.86 -18.96 18.00
CA SER A 17 -11.01 -19.97 19.06
C SER A 17 -9.88 -19.92 20.08
N PHE A 18 -10.24 -19.88 21.36
CA PHE A 18 -9.31 -19.98 22.48
C PHE A 18 -8.47 -21.27 22.45
N SER A 19 -9.10 -22.41 22.12
CA SER A 19 -8.41 -23.69 22.07
C SER A 19 -7.42 -23.80 20.90
N LYS A 20 -7.75 -23.19 19.75
CA LYS A 20 -6.83 -23.14 18.61
C LYS A 20 -5.67 -22.19 18.88
N ALA A 21 -5.93 -21.03 19.47
CA ALA A 21 -4.90 -20.07 19.88
C ALA A 21 -3.94 -20.69 20.93
N ALA A 22 -4.48 -21.45 21.88
CA ALA A 22 -3.69 -22.16 22.90
C ALA A 22 -2.71 -23.16 22.25
N ARG A 23 -3.18 -23.94 21.28
CA ARG A 23 -2.32 -24.87 20.53
C ARG A 23 -1.23 -24.15 19.74
N GLN A 24 -1.59 -23.03 19.08
CA GLN A 24 -0.64 -22.24 18.29
C GLN A 24 0.45 -21.60 19.15
N LEU A 25 0.11 -21.22 20.37
CA LEU A 25 1.06 -20.63 21.32
C LEU A 25 1.71 -21.66 22.27
N GLU A 26 1.45 -22.96 22.06
CA GLU A 26 2.00 -24.07 22.84
C GLU A 26 1.73 -23.94 24.37
N VAL A 27 0.54 -23.45 24.73
CA VAL A 27 0.10 -23.30 26.11
C VAL A 27 -1.27 -23.94 26.34
N SER A 28 -1.66 -24.05 27.62
CA SER A 28 -2.99 -24.55 27.95
C SER A 28 -4.10 -23.52 27.64
N GLN A 29 -5.30 -23.98 27.31
CA GLN A 29 -6.45 -23.10 27.10
C GLN A 29 -6.81 -22.27 28.36
N PRO A 30 -6.72 -22.80 29.60
CA PRO A 30 -6.85 -21.97 30.81
C PRO A 30 -5.84 -20.81 30.85
N THR A 31 -4.59 -21.03 30.41
CA THR A 31 -3.55 -20.00 30.37
C THR A 31 -3.96 -18.87 29.38
N ILE A 32 -4.47 -19.20 28.21
CA ILE A 32 -4.98 -18.21 27.24
C ILE A 32 -6.14 -17.42 27.85
N SER A 33 -7.08 -18.12 28.52
CA SER A 33 -8.21 -17.46 29.19
C SER A 33 -7.77 -16.48 30.27
N LEU A 34 -6.75 -16.85 31.05
CA LEU A 34 -6.19 -15.99 32.09
C LEU A 34 -5.53 -14.73 31.48
N ARG A 35 -4.73 -14.93 30.42
CA ARG A 35 -4.09 -13.81 29.70
C ARG A 35 -5.11 -12.82 29.15
N ILE A 36 -6.20 -13.31 28.55
CA ILE A 36 -7.25 -12.45 28.02
C ILE A 36 -7.99 -11.72 29.13
N ARG A 37 -8.35 -12.40 30.25
CA ARG A 37 -9.00 -11.73 31.37
C ARG A 37 -8.13 -10.61 31.95
N ALA A 38 -6.83 -10.82 32.07
CA ALA A 38 -5.90 -9.81 32.56
C ALA A 38 -5.83 -8.62 31.55
N LEU A 39 -5.78 -8.88 30.25
CA LEU A 39 -5.81 -7.85 29.22
C LEU A 39 -7.11 -7.04 29.27
N GLU A 40 -8.26 -7.71 29.35
CA GLU A 40 -9.58 -7.09 29.45
C GLU A 40 -9.73 -6.21 30.70
N GLN A 41 -9.15 -6.62 31.81
CA GLN A 41 -9.09 -5.80 33.02
C GLN A 41 -8.27 -4.54 32.85
N GLU A 42 -7.12 -4.63 32.19
CA GLU A 42 -6.25 -3.47 31.93
C GLU A 42 -6.83 -2.50 30.88
N VAL A 43 -7.49 -3.03 29.85
CA VAL A 43 -8.14 -2.23 28.80
C VAL A 43 -9.49 -1.65 29.30
N GLY A 44 -10.03 -2.19 30.38
CA GLY A 44 -11.24 -1.69 31.03
C GLY A 44 -12.54 -2.25 30.47
N GLY A 45 -12.50 -3.37 29.73
CA GLY A 45 -13.71 -4.00 29.20
C GLY A 45 -13.45 -5.27 28.41
N ALA A 46 -14.52 -6.02 28.11
CA ALA A 46 -14.45 -7.24 27.34
C ALA A 46 -14.02 -6.97 25.89
N LEU A 47 -13.05 -7.72 25.39
CA LEU A 47 -12.56 -7.66 24.02
C LEU A 47 -13.28 -8.67 23.11
N PHE A 48 -13.83 -9.74 23.72
CA PHE A 48 -14.56 -10.79 23.01
C PHE A 48 -15.98 -10.93 23.55
N LEU A 49 -16.89 -11.31 22.66
CA LEU A 49 -18.25 -11.74 23.01
C LEU A 49 -18.56 -13.08 22.36
N ARG A 50 -19.43 -13.86 22.97
CA ARG A 50 -20.00 -15.08 22.42
C ARG A 50 -21.37 -14.78 21.84
N GLN A 51 -21.55 -15.03 20.56
CA GLN A 51 -22.83 -14.95 19.89
C GLN A 51 -23.19 -16.35 19.38
N GLY A 52 -23.98 -17.07 20.19
CA GLY A 52 -24.22 -18.49 19.95
C GLY A 52 -22.93 -19.32 20.10
N SER A 53 -22.59 -20.06 19.05
CA SER A 53 -21.36 -20.84 18.98
C SER A 53 -20.14 -20.07 18.44
N GLN A 54 -20.33 -18.81 18.00
CA GLN A 54 -19.26 -18.02 17.41
C GLN A 54 -18.64 -17.06 18.42
N LEU A 55 -17.32 -16.96 18.35
CA LEU A 55 -16.54 -15.96 19.08
C LEU A 55 -16.35 -14.74 18.18
N ARG A 56 -16.68 -13.54 18.66
CA ARG A 56 -16.52 -12.29 17.94
C ARG A 56 -15.86 -11.23 18.81
N LEU A 57 -15.24 -10.25 18.18
CA LEU A 57 -14.76 -9.05 18.86
C LEU A 57 -15.94 -8.17 19.28
N THR A 58 -15.80 -7.56 20.45
CA THR A 58 -16.62 -6.40 20.85
C THR A 58 -16.21 -5.16 20.04
N GLU A 59 -16.94 -4.07 20.15
CA GLU A 59 -16.54 -2.77 19.60
C GLU A 59 -15.18 -2.32 20.18
N LEU A 60 -14.98 -2.50 21.48
CA LEU A 60 -13.71 -2.26 22.15
C LEU A 60 -12.59 -3.14 21.57
N GLY A 61 -12.86 -4.43 21.35
CA GLY A 61 -11.91 -5.36 20.75
C GLY A 61 -11.54 -4.99 19.31
N GLN A 62 -12.52 -4.53 18.52
CA GLN A 62 -12.26 -4.04 17.16
C GLN A 62 -11.39 -2.78 17.16
N SER A 63 -11.68 -1.83 18.06
CA SER A 63 -10.90 -0.60 18.18
C SER A 63 -9.49 -0.86 18.71
N PHE A 64 -9.31 -1.84 19.60
CA PHE A 64 -8.02 -2.18 20.21
C PHE A 64 -7.12 -3.02 19.28
N LEU A 65 -7.70 -3.85 18.40
CA LEU A 65 -6.96 -4.79 17.54
C LEU A 65 -5.80 -4.16 16.75
N PRO A 66 -5.97 -3.03 16.04
CA PRO A 66 -4.88 -2.44 15.28
C PRO A 66 -3.69 -2.02 16.15
N TYR A 67 -3.95 -1.56 17.39
CA TYR A 67 -2.89 -1.18 18.33
C TYR A 67 -2.16 -2.39 18.90
N ALA A 68 -2.89 -3.46 19.23
CA ALA A 68 -2.28 -4.71 19.67
C ALA A 68 -1.37 -5.31 18.61
N GLN A 69 -1.81 -5.34 17.36
CA GLN A 69 -1.01 -5.82 16.23
C GLN A 69 0.21 -4.94 15.95
N THR A 70 0.07 -3.64 16.11
CA THR A 70 1.18 -2.68 15.99
C THR A 70 2.25 -2.95 17.06
N ALA A 71 1.86 -3.11 18.30
CA ALA A 71 2.79 -3.43 19.40
C ALA A 71 3.52 -4.75 19.17
N LEU A 72 2.81 -5.80 18.73
CA LEU A 72 3.42 -7.09 18.40
C LEU A 72 4.43 -6.99 17.25
N ARG A 73 4.10 -6.26 16.20
CA ARG A 73 5.03 -6.00 15.09
C ARG A 73 6.28 -5.27 15.54
N ALA A 74 6.13 -4.21 16.34
CA ALA A 74 7.25 -3.43 16.84
C ALA A 74 8.23 -4.30 17.65
N MET A 75 7.72 -5.14 18.55
CA MET A 75 8.56 -6.06 19.35
C MET A 75 9.27 -7.10 18.50
N THR A 76 8.58 -7.70 17.53
CA THR A 76 9.18 -8.69 16.63
C THR A 76 10.31 -8.05 15.80
N THR A 77 10.05 -6.87 15.26
CA THR A 77 11.04 -6.10 14.50
C THR A 77 12.26 -5.73 15.35
N GLY A 78 12.03 -5.24 16.57
CA GLY A 78 13.13 -4.90 17.49
C GLY A 78 14.01 -6.09 17.86
N ALA A 79 13.40 -7.24 18.14
CA ALA A 79 14.13 -8.47 18.43
C ALA A 79 14.93 -8.99 17.21
N GLU A 80 14.37 -8.82 16.01
CA GLU A 80 15.06 -9.18 14.77
C GLU A 80 16.26 -8.27 14.49
N VAL A 81 16.10 -6.96 14.64
CA VAL A 81 17.18 -5.97 14.51
C VAL A 81 18.32 -6.29 15.49
N ALA A 82 17.98 -6.53 16.76
CA ALA A 82 18.97 -6.87 17.79
C ALA A 82 19.77 -8.16 17.44
N ARG A 83 19.06 -9.21 17.00
CA ARG A 83 19.69 -10.47 16.58
C ARG A 83 20.63 -10.28 15.37
N ARG A 84 20.23 -9.50 14.37
CA ARG A 84 21.05 -9.23 13.18
C ARG A 84 22.28 -8.39 13.50
N THR A 85 22.14 -7.41 14.41
CA THR A 85 23.29 -6.64 14.93
C THR A 85 24.31 -7.55 15.60
N LEU A 86 23.85 -8.48 16.43
CA LEU A 86 24.73 -9.46 17.10
C LEU A 86 25.40 -10.43 16.10
N ARG A 87 24.80 -10.74 14.96
CA ARG A 87 25.35 -11.60 13.92
C ARG A 87 26.29 -10.87 12.96
N GLY A 88 26.45 -9.54 13.09
CA GLY A 88 27.29 -8.76 12.19
C GLY A 88 26.75 -8.70 10.75
N GLU A 89 25.43 -8.94 10.54
CA GLU A 89 24.77 -8.89 9.24
C GLU A 89 24.74 -7.45 8.75
N LYS A 90 25.31 -7.20 7.61
CA LYS A 90 25.59 -5.85 7.08
C LYS A 90 24.43 -5.33 6.25
N GLY A 91 23.63 -4.46 6.85
CA GLY A 91 22.68 -3.57 6.17
C GLY A 91 21.27 -4.12 6.01
N GLN A 92 20.31 -3.28 6.33
CA GLN A 92 18.88 -3.49 6.09
C GLN A 92 18.29 -2.29 5.37
N LEU A 93 17.49 -2.56 4.36
CA LEU A 93 16.68 -1.59 3.67
C LEU A 93 15.21 -1.99 3.79
N ARG A 94 14.44 -1.22 4.55
CA ARG A 94 13.00 -1.43 4.70
C ARG A 94 12.25 -0.24 4.13
N ILE A 95 11.38 -0.50 3.16
CA ILE A 95 10.64 0.52 2.44
C ILE A 95 9.15 0.18 2.49
N ALA A 96 8.30 1.18 2.71
CA ALA A 96 6.87 1.08 2.50
C ALA A 96 6.47 1.85 1.25
N THR A 97 5.50 1.34 0.49
CA THR A 97 5.03 1.96 -0.75
C THR A 97 3.57 1.63 -1.01
N SER A 98 2.92 2.38 -1.91
CA SER A 98 1.60 2.00 -2.39
C SER A 98 1.66 0.70 -3.21
N PRO A 99 0.60 -0.12 -3.22
CA PRO A 99 0.57 -1.35 -4.02
C PRO A 99 0.83 -1.13 -5.51
N THR A 100 0.40 0.00 -6.06
CA THR A 100 0.59 0.35 -7.47
C THR A 100 2.03 0.71 -7.81
N LEU A 101 2.76 1.34 -6.87
CA LEU A 101 4.16 1.70 -7.07
C LEU A 101 5.09 0.49 -6.83
N ALA A 102 4.67 -0.48 -6.00
CA ALA A 102 5.46 -1.68 -5.71
C ALA A 102 5.72 -2.56 -6.96
N THR A 103 5.00 -2.34 -8.04
CA THR A 103 5.14 -3.07 -9.31
C THR A 103 5.94 -2.27 -10.35
N GLY A 104 6.28 -2.89 -11.45
CA GLY A 104 6.91 -2.21 -12.59
C GLY A 104 8.33 -1.71 -12.28
N PHE A 105 8.56 -0.41 -12.42
CA PHE A 105 9.85 0.24 -12.23
C PHE A 105 10.48 -0.07 -10.86
N PHE A 106 9.69 0.06 -9.79
CA PHE A 106 10.19 -0.15 -8.44
C PHE A 106 10.67 -1.59 -8.21
N ALA A 107 9.90 -2.58 -8.66
CA ALA A 107 10.30 -4.00 -8.56
C ALA A 107 11.61 -4.28 -9.33
N THR A 108 11.75 -3.71 -10.54
CA THR A 108 12.97 -3.83 -11.34
C THR A 108 14.17 -3.18 -10.65
N THR A 109 13.97 -1.99 -10.07
CA THR A 109 15.01 -1.26 -9.33
C THR A 109 15.48 -2.04 -8.09
N VAL A 110 14.53 -2.63 -7.34
CA VAL A 110 14.84 -3.50 -6.18
C VAL A 110 15.64 -4.72 -6.60
N ALA A 111 15.23 -5.39 -7.69
CA ALA A 111 15.95 -6.57 -8.19
C ALA A 111 17.41 -6.24 -8.58
N ARG A 112 17.62 -5.14 -9.30
CA ARG A 112 18.96 -4.68 -9.69
C ARG A 112 19.79 -4.23 -8.48
N PHE A 113 19.18 -3.55 -7.53
CA PHE A 113 19.84 -3.17 -6.28
C PHE A 113 20.32 -4.40 -5.52
N HIS A 114 19.48 -5.39 -5.34
CA HIS A 114 19.86 -6.62 -4.63
C HIS A 114 20.98 -7.39 -5.36
N GLN A 115 21.00 -7.38 -6.70
CA GLN A 115 22.12 -7.94 -7.48
C GLN A 115 23.45 -7.20 -7.22
N SER A 116 23.39 -5.87 -7.09
CA SER A 116 24.58 -5.04 -6.82
C SER A 116 25.03 -5.07 -5.36
N TYR A 117 24.10 -5.28 -4.44
CA TYR A 117 24.32 -5.27 -2.99
C TYR A 117 23.71 -6.51 -2.31
N PRO A 118 24.22 -7.72 -2.58
CA PRO A 118 23.61 -8.98 -2.12
C PRO A 118 23.67 -9.18 -0.60
N GLN A 119 24.47 -8.39 0.13
CA GLN A 119 24.57 -8.42 1.59
C GLN A 119 23.59 -7.44 2.28
N ILE A 120 22.79 -6.69 1.52
CA ILE A 120 21.74 -5.85 2.06
C ILE A 120 20.41 -6.57 1.96
N ASP A 121 19.82 -6.82 3.11
CA ASP A 121 18.46 -7.34 3.17
C ASP A 121 17.45 -6.27 2.79
N VAL A 122 16.57 -6.59 1.84
CA VAL A 122 15.53 -5.69 1.39
C VAL A 122 14.17 -6.21 1.80
N ALA A 123 13.38 -5.38 2.49
CA ALA A 123 12.00 -5.66 2.81
C ALA A 123 11.09 -4.54 2.26
N ILE A 124 10.07 -4.95 1.52
CA ILE A 124 9.08 -4.05 0.93
C ILE A 124 7.74 -4.31 1.59
N HIS A 125 7.15 -3.25 2.11
CA HIS A 125 5.80 -3.26 2.69
C HIS A 125 4.87 -2.43 1.82
N THR A 126 3.60 -2.77 1.79
CA THR A 126 2.60 -1.99 1.06
C THR A 126 1.56 -1.43 2.00
N GLY A 127 1.11 -0.22 1.70
CA GLY A 127 0.07 0.46 2.45
C GLY A 127 -0.35 1.77 1.76
N HIS A 128 -1.39 2.40 2.29
CA HIS A 128 -1.77 3.76 1.94
C HIS A 128 -1.02 4.78 2.81
N ASN A 129 -1.04 6.05 2.45
CA ASN A 129 -0.27 7.11 3.12
C ASN A 129 -0.29 7.01 4.65
N ARG A 130 -1.46 6.85 5.26
CA ARG A 130 -1.60 6.73 6.71
C ARG A 130 -0.80 5.54 7.27
N GLN A 131 -0.95 4.38 6.68
CA GLN A 131 -0.25 3.16 7.11
C GLN A 131 1.27 3.28 6.91
N ILE A 132 1.70 3.92 5.81
CA ILE A 132 3.12 4.17 5.53
C ILE A 132 3.70 5.10 6.61
N LEU A 133 2.98 6.15 6.99
CA LEU A 133 3.41 7.06 8.06
C LEU A 133 3.47 6.34 9.41
N GLU A 134 2.47 5.53 9.75
CA GLU A 134 2.48 4.70 10.95
C GLU A 134 3.73 3.81 10.98
N MET A 135 4.06 3.12 9.88
CA MET A 135 5.28 2.30 9.77
C MET A 135 6.59 3.11 9.93
N LEU A 136 6.63 4.37 9.45
CA LEU A 136 7.77 5.26 9.66
C LEU A 136 7.89 5.68 11.13
N TYR A 137 6.80 6.07 11.78
CA TYR A 137 6.78 6.46 13.19
C TYR A 137 7.17 5.30 14.13
N GLU A 138 6.78 4.09 13.77
CA GLU A 138 7.11 2.87 14.51
C GLU A 138 8.53 2.34 14.22
N HIS A 139 9.32 3.03 13.40
CA HIS A 139 10.63 2.56 12.89
C HIS A 139 10.55 1.18 12.20
N TYR A 140 9.36 0.79 11.77
CA TYR A 140 9.16 -0.45 11.04
C TYR A 140 9.78 -0.40 9.64
N VAL A 141 9.76 0.78 9.01
CA VAL A 141 10.45 1.06 7.75
C VAL A 141 11.35 2.29 7.87
N HIS A 142 12.38 2.35 7.03
CA HIS A 142 13.30 3.49 6.94
C HIS A 142 12.77 4.58 6.01
N LEU A 143 12.12 4.16 4.93
CA LEU A 143 11.63 5.02 3.87
C LEU A 143 10.18 4.70 3.55
N GLY A 144 9.43 5.70 3.11
CA GLY A 144 8.08 5.57 2.62
C GLY A 144 7.87 6.27 1.28
N PHE A 145 7.18 5.64 0.32
CA PHE A 145 6.62 6.35 -0.82
C PHE A 145 5.17 6.68 -0.53
N VAL A 146 4.87 7.95 -0.38
CA VAL A 146 3.51 8.47 -0.15
C VAL A 146 2.97 9.16 -1.39
N THR A 147 1.66 9.14 -1.58
CA THR A 147 1.00 9.91 -2.64
C THR A 147 1.05 11.39 -2.29
N GLY A 148 1.53 12.21 -3.22
CA GLY A 148 1.60 13.66 -3.09
C GLY A 148 0.29 14.38 -3.51
N PRO A 149 0.22 15.70 -3.27
CA PRO A 149 1.19 16.51 -2.55
C PRO A 149 1.23 16.16 -1.05
N PHE A 150 2.42 16.12 -0.46
CA PHE A 150 2.59 15.69 0.92
C PHE A 150 3.46 16.69 1.72
N PHE A 151 2.96 17.16 2.85
CA PHE A 151 3.64 18.02 3.78
C PHE A 151 3.41 17.56 5.22
N HIS A 152 4.47 17.37 5.97
CA HIS A 152 4.39 17.01 7.38
C HIS A 152 5.63 17.55 8.12
N PRO A 153 5.48 18.15 9.31
CA PRO A 153 6.60 18.81 10.01
C PRO A 153 7.72 17.85 10.45
N GLU A 154 7.41 16.59 10.71
CA GLU A 154 8.36 15.60 11.19
C GLU A 154 8.82 14.61 10.09
N ILE A 155 8.35 14.79 8.87
CA ILE A 155 8.67 13.92 7.73
C ILE A 155 9.37 14.75 6.65
N SER A 156 10.57 14.34 6.32
CA SER A 156 11.37 14.97 5.26
C SER A 156 11.20 14.26 3.92
N SER A 157 11.07 15.05 2.86
CA SER A 157 11.00 14.55 1.49
C SER A 157 12.40 14.43 0.90
N LEU A 158 12.68 13.31 0.23
CA LEU A 158 13.96 13.02 -0.43
C LEU A 158 13.87 13.14 -1.95
N LEU A 159 12.72 12.79 -2.51
CA LEU A 159 12.55 12.58 -3.93
C LEU A 159 11.08 12.65 -4.30
N ARG A 160 10.81 13.22 -5.48
CA ARG A 160 9.46 13.27 -6.06
C ARG A 160 9.47 12.54 -7.39
N LEU A 161 8.48 11.67 -7.59
CA LEU A 161 8.22 10.95 -8.83
C LEU A 161 6.89 11.40 -9.38
N GLU A 162 6.86 11.75 -10.66
CA GLU A 162 5.64 12.11 -11.37
C GLU A 162 5.38 11.08 -12.46
N GLU A 163 4.21 10.47 -12.45
CA GLU A 163 3.79 9.50 -13.45
C GLU A 163 2.55 10.01 -14.17
N PRO A 164 2.60 10.14 -15.52
CA PRO A 164 1.45 10.57 -16.26
C PRO A 164 0.31 9.55 -16.15
N LEU A 165 -0.91 10.07 -16.04
CA LEU A 165 -2.15 9.32 -16.13
C LEU A 165 -2.65 9.39 -17.56
N VAL A 166 -2.98 8.23 -18.12
CA VAL A 166 -3.48 8.07 -19.49
C VAL A 166 -4.86 7.44 -19.48
N MET A 167 -5.71 7.87 -20.40
CA MET A 167 -7.02 7.27 -20.59
C MET A 167 -6.85 5.99 -21.38
N VAL A 168 -7.32 4.87 -20.84
CA VAL A 168 -7.12 3.56 -21.46
C VAL A 168 -8.41 2.78 -21.62
N THR A 169 -8.43 1.94 -22.66
CA THR A 169 -9.50 0.98 -22.91
C THR A 169 -8.94 -0.28 -23.58
N HIS A 170 -9.82 -1.28 -23.80
CA HIS A 170 -9.50 -2.47 -24.59
C HIS A 170 -9.51 -2.14 -26.08
N PRO A 171 -8.65 -2.75 -26.94
CA PRO A 171 -8.59 -2.48 -28.38
C PRO A 171 -9.91 -2.68 -29.13
N GLY A 172 -10.77 -3.57 -28.64
CA GLY A 172 -12.10 -3.80 -29.22
C GLY A 172 -13.18 -2.80 -28.82
N HIS A 173 -12.87 -1.82 -28.01
CA HIS A 173 -13.86 -0.83 -27.56
C HIS A 173 -14.19 0.18 -28.69
N PRO A 174 -15.49 0.58 -28.88
CA PRO A 174 -15.88 1.50 -29.97
C PRO A 174 -15.11 2.82 -29.99
N LEU A 175 -14.72 3.35 -28.85
CA LEU A 175 -13.94 4.58 -28.72
C LEU A 175 -12.56 4.53 -29.42
N THR A 176 -12.02 3.34 -29.69
CA THR A 176 -10.73 3.20 -30.40
C THR A 176 -10.79 3.59 -31.87
N GLN A 177 -11.98 3.71 -32.43
CA GLN A 177 -12.21 4.12 -33.83
C GLN A 177 -12.45 5.63 -33.95
N GLY A 178 -12.58 6.35 -32.85
CA GLY A 178 -12.83 7.78 -32.81
C GLY A 178 -11.55 8.58 -33.08
N GLU A 179 -11.60 9.47 -34.08
CA GLU A 179 -10.64 10.55 -34.23
C GLU A 179 -11.12 11.76 -33.42
N HIS A 180 -10.22 12.40 -32.64
CA HIS A 180 -10.55 13.65 -31.93
C HIS A 180 -11.57 13.49 -30.76
N LEU A 181 -11.38 12.50 -29.93
CA LEU A 181 -12.25 12.27 -28.75
C LEU A 181 -12.19 13.44 -27.76
N THR A 182 -13.35 13.80 -27.21
CA THR A 182 -13.48 14.69 -26.05
C THR A 182 -13.75 13.90 -24.78
N ILE A 183 -13.46 14.48 -23.59
CA ILE A 183 -13.76 13.84 -22.31
C ILE A 183 -15.25 13.51 -22.20
N ALA A 184 -16.13 14.43 -22.61
CA ALA A 184 -17.58 14.23 -22.57
C ALA A 184 -18.01 13.01 -23.38
N GLU A 185 -17.44 12.82 -24.58
CA GLU A 185 -17.73 11.65 -25.43
C GLU A 185 -17.22 10.36 -24.80
N VAL A 186 -15.98 10.37 -24.28
CA VAL A 186 -15.39 9.21 -23.61
C VAL A 186 -16.25 8.81 -22.41
N ILE A 187 -16.60 9.72 -21.53
CA ILE A 187 -17.40 9.45 -20.34
C ILE A 187 -18.80 8.95 -20.69
N LYS A 188 -19.44 9.55 -21.70
CA LYS A 188 -20.79 9.15 -22.16
C LYS A 188 -20.80 7.74 -22.78
N GLN A 189 -19.76 7.36 -23.49
CA GLN A 189 -19.67 6.08 -24.21
C GLN A 189 -18.94 4.99 -23.39
N SER A 190 -18.32 5.34 -22.27
CA SER A 190 -17.72 4.37 -21.38
C SER A 190 -18.80 3.58 -20.61
N HIS A 191 -18.74 2.25 -20.70
CA HIS A 191 -19.66 1.33 -20.04
C HIS A 191 -18.90 0.15 -19.42
N PRO A 192 -18.43 0.27 -18.17
CA PRO A 192 -18.46 1.42 -17.25
C PRO A 192 -17.27 2.39 -17.43
N PHE A 193 -17.37 3.58 -16.80
CA PHE A 193 -16.19 4.40 -16.47
C PHE A 193 -15.65 3.96 -15.11
N PHE A 194 -14.36 3.64 -15.06
CA PHE A 194 -13.70 3.25 -13.81
C PHE A 194 -13.23 4.48 -13.04
N LEU A 195 -13.83 4.68 -11.88
CA LEU A 195 -13.41 5.71 -10.92
C LEU A 195 -12.25 5.15 -10.08
N ILE A 196 -11.11 5.81 -10.13
CA ILE A 196 -9.89 5.37 -9.45
C ILE A 196 -9.35 6.53 -8.60
N ASP A 197 -9.10 6.25 -7.34
CA ASP A 197 -8.54 7.23 -6.40
C ASP A 197 -7.01 7.29 -6.52
N TRP A 198 -6.53 8.20 -7.40
CA TRP A 198 -5.10 8.45 -7.60
C TRP A 198 -4.55 9.54 -6.67
N SER A 199 -5.30 10.64 -6.52
CA SER A 199 -5.04 11.77 -5.66
C SER A 199 -6.33 12.57 -5.50
N TRP A 200 -6.36 13.48 -4.52
CA TRP A 200 -7.51 14.37 -4.33
C TRP A 200 -7.81 15.19 -5.60
N GLU A 201 -6.81 15.69 -6.28
CA GLU A 201 -6.97 16.48 -7.51
C GLU A 201 -7.57 15.67 -8.65
N VAL A 202 -7.04 14.47 -8.89
CA VAL A 202 -7.55 13.56 -9.93
C VAL A 202 -8.96 13.11 -9.60
N ARG A 203 -9.23 12.79 -8.32
CA ARG A 203 -10.59 12.43 -7.87
C ARG A 203 -11.57 13.58 -8.06
N HIS A 204 -11.16 14.81 -7.70
CA HIS A 204 -11.99 16.00 -7.90
C HIS A 204 -12.26 16.25 -9.39
N TRP A 205 -11.27 16.11 -10.23
CA TRP A 205 -11.43 16.21 -11.67
C TRP A 205 -12.40 15.15 -12.22
N GLN A 206 -12.23 13.89 -11.85
CA GLN A 206 -13.15 12.81 -12.25
C GLN A 206 -14.58 13.09 -11.79
N ALA A 207 -14.77 13.61 -10.57
CA ALA A 207 -16.08 13.88 -10.00
C ALA A 207 -16.93 14.87 -10.83
N GLN A 208 -16.31 15.77 -11.58
CA GLN A 208 -17.01 16.73 -12.46
C GLN A 208 -17.77 16.02 -13.60
N TRP A 209 -17.36 14.83 -13.97
CA TRP A 209 -17.91 14.07 -15.08
C TRP A 209 -18.85 12.94 -14.68
N LEU A 210 -18.97 12.63 -13.39
CA LEU A 210 -19.76 11.49 -12.89
C LEU A 210 -21.23 11.56 -13.28
N SER A 211 -21.82 12.77 -13.34
CA SER A 211 -23.22 12.96 -13.74
C SER A 211 -23.49 12.65 -15.22
N SER A 212 -22.43 12.65 -16.05
CA SER A 212 -22.50 12.38 -17.50
C SER A 212 -22.20 10.93 -17.83
N ALA A 213 -21.69 10.15 -16.87
CA ALA A 213 -21.37 8.75 -17.07
C ALA A 213 -22.62 7.88 -16.99
N SER A 214 -22.76 6.97 -17.94
CA SER A 214 -23.89 6.02 -17.97
C SER A 214 -23.77 4.89 -16.97
N SER A 215 -22.55 4.55 -16.57
CA SER A 215 -22.24 3.55 -15.54
C SER A 215 -20.88 3.85 -14.94
N ILE A 216 -20.75 3.72 -13.61
CA ILE A 216 -19.52 3.98 -12.86
C ILE A 216 -19.25 2.78 -11.98
N ILE A 217 -17.97 2.35 -11.96
CA ILE A 217 -17.48 1.37 -11.00
C ILE A 217 -16.24 1.95 -10.30
N GLU A 218 -16.31 2.11 -8.98
CA GLU A 218 -15.17 2.52 -8.16
C GLU A 218 -14.36 1.30 -7.74
N VAL A 219 -13.09 1.25 -8.12
CA VAL A 219 -12.21 0.10 -7.88
C VAL A 219 -10.75 0.54 -7.68
N PRO A 220 -9.92 -0.30 -7.02
CA PRO A 220 -8.47 -0.10 -7.00
C PRO A 220 -7.86 -0.13 -8.41
N PRO A 221 -6.73 0.58 -8.62
CA PRO A 221 -6.08 0.69 -9.93
C PRO A 221 -5.77 -0.64 -10.63
N GLN A 222 -5.28 -1.64 -9.87
CA GLN A 222 -4.97 -2.97 -10.43
C GLN A 222 -6.23 -3.70 -10.91
N THR A 223 -7.32 -3.57 -10.16
CA THR A 223 -8.62 -4.15 -10.53
C THR A 223 -9.15 -3.48 -11.79
N ALA A 224 -9.08 -2.14 -11.88
CA ALA A 224 -9.44 -1.43 -13.10
C ALA A 224 -8.62 -1.91 -14.30
N SER A 225 -7.29 -1.98 -14.15
CA SER A 225 -6.41 -2.48 -15.22
C SER A 225 -6.81 -3.88 -15.71
N ALA A 226 -7.10 -4.81 -14.80
CA ALA A 226 -7.52 -6.17 -15.16
C ALA A 226 -8.88 -6.19 -15.86
N LEU A 227 -9.86 -5.41 -15.38
CA LEU A 227 -11.20 -5.34 -15.96
C LEU A 227 -11.16 -4.70 -17.37
N ILE A 228 -10.40 -3.62 -17.54
CA ILE A 228 -10.24 -2.97 -18.84
C ILE A 228 -9.55 -3.93 -19.83
N SER A 229 -8.49 -4.62 -19.40
CA SER A 229 -7.80 -5.63 -20.24
C SER A 229 -8.72 -6.79 -20.65
N SER A 230 -9.74 -7.10 -19.85
CA SER A 230 -10.76 -8.12 -20.19
C SER A 230 -11.88 -7.61 -21.11
N GLY A 231 -11.81 -6.37 -21.59
CA GLY A 231 -12.78 -5.78 -22.49
C GLY A 231 -13.85 -4.91 -21.84
N MET A 232 -13.72 -4.59 -20.55
CA MET A 232 -14.69 -3.76 -19.84
C MET A 232 -14.26 -2.30 -19.77
N GLY A 233 -15.08 -1.41 -20.29
CA GLY A 233 -15.07 0.02 -19.98
C GLY A 233 -13.79 0.80 -20.28
N VAL A 234 -13.66 1.93 -19.57
CA VAL A 234 -12.61 2.94 -19.75
C VAL A 234 -12.17 3.45 -18.39
N GLY A 235 -10.90 3.81 -18.23
CA GLY A 235 -10.40 4.39 -16.99
C GLY A 235 -9.05 5.09 -17.17
N LEU A 236 -8.68 5.83 -16.11
CA LEU A 236 -7.36 6.46 -16.00
C LEU A 236 -6.39 5.52 -15.32
N LEU A 237 -5.31 5.15 -15.99
CA LEU A 237 -4.21 4.40 -15.38
C LEU A 237 -2.91 5.20 -15.47
N THR A 238 -1.96 4.95 -14.56
CA THR A 238 -0.59 5.42 -14.79
C THR A 238 -0.03 4.69 -16.00
N HIS A 239 0.79 5.37 -16.79
CA HIS A 239 1.44 4.76 -17.94
C HIS A 239 2.25 3.50 -17.53
N ALA A 240 2.87 3.50 -16.36
CA ALA A 240 3.61 2.34 -15.84
C ALA A 240 2.70 1.13 -15.58
N LEU A 241 1.49 1.35 -15.02
CA LEU A 241 0.52 0.29 -14.77
C LEU A 241 -0.10 -0.24 -16.07
N ALA A 242 -0.33 0.61 -17.07
CA ALA A 242 -0.89 0.24 -18.37
C ALA A 242 0.13 -0.46 -19.30
N ARG A 243 1.43 -0.19 -19.13
CA ARG A 243 2.51 -0.67 -20.00
C ARG A 243 2.51 -2.19 -20.29
N PRO A 244 2.27 -3.08 -19.31
CA PRO A 244 2.17 -4.51 -19.62
C PRO A 244 1.01 -4.85 -20.56
N GLY A 245 -0.15 -4.18 -20.41
CA GLY A 245 -1.31 -4.34 -21.27
C GLY A 245 -1.05 -3.79 -22.69
N PHE A 246 -0.37 -2.65 -22.82
CA PHE A 246 0.07 -2.13 -24.11
C PHE A 246 0.99 -3.10 -24.85
N LYS A 247 1.95 -3.71 -24.14
CA LYS A 247 2.87 -4.70 -24.72
C LYS A 247 2.18 -5.99 -25.17
N LYS A 248 1.12 -6.41 -24.48
CA LYS A 248 0.33 -7.59 -24.82
C LYS A 248 -0.72 -7.32 -25.90
N GLY A 249 -1.04 -6.05 -26.15
CA GLY A 249 -2.15 -5.65 -26.99
C GLY A 249 -3.53 -5.76 -26.34
N ASP A 250 -3.60 -5.85 -25.01
CA ASP A 250 -4.85 -5.93 -24.24
C ASP A 250 -5.38 -4.54 -23.85
N LEU A 251 -4.52 -3.52 -23.91
CA LEU A 251 -4.86 -2.12 -23.66
C LEU A 251 -4.40 -1.23 -24.78
N VAL A 252 -5.17 -0.16 -25.02
CA VAL A 252 -4.79 0.96 -25.87
C VAL A 252 -5.04 2.28 -25.14
N GLU A 253 -4.20 3.26 -25.42
CA GLU A 253 -4.38 4.63 -24.94
C GLU A 253 -5.34 5.37 -25.88
N LEU A 254 -6.32 6.07 -25.31
CA LEU A 254 -7.21 6.97 -26.01
C LEU A 254 -6.61 8.38 -26.04
N THR A 255 -6.48 8.94 -27.23
CA THR A 255 -6.09 10.35 -27.39
C THR A 255 -7.31 11.24 -27.19
N VAL A 256 -7.36 11.95 -26.06
CA VAL A 256 -8.46 12.83 -25.66
C VAL A 256 -7.97 14.27 -25.71
N GLN A 257 -8.60 15.10 -26.57
CA GLN A 257 -8.09 16.45 -26.90
C GLN A 257 -8.13 17.46 -25.77
N ASP A 258 -9.21 17.42 -24.98
CA ASP A 258 -9.49 18.35 -23.89
C ASP A 258 -9.09 17.79 -22.50
N MET A 259 -8.36 16.68 -22.48
CA MET A 259 -7.87 16.10 -21.23
C MET A 259 -6.70 16.90 -20.66
N PRO A 260 -6.79 17.40 -19.42
CA PRO A 260 -5.67 18.07 -18.80
C PRO A 260 -4.51 17.08 -18.56
N ARG A 261 -3.32 17.60 -18.37
CA ARG A 261 -2.19 16.77 -17.98
C ARG A 261 -2.38 16.32 -16.53
N LEU A 262 -2.93 15.14 -16.35
CA LEU A 262 -3.08 14.50 -15.05
C LEU A 262 -1.87 13.63 -14.76
N GLN A 263 -1.43 13.66 -13.52
CA GLN A 263 -0.30 12.84 -13.08
C GLN A 263 -0.51 12.34 -11.66
N ARG A 264 0.08 11.20 -11.36
CA ARG A 264 0.25 10.72 -10.01
C ARG A 264 1.58 11.21 -9.50
N GLU A 265 1.56 11.96 -8.41
CA GLU A 265 2.75 12.30 -7.66
C GLU A 265 3.00 11.27 -6.56
N SER A 266 4.24 10.81 -6.45
CA SER A 266 4.71 9.98 -5.34
C SER A 266 5.95 10.62 -4.73
N VAL A 267 5.95 10.77 -3.41
CA VAL A 267 7.04 11.41 -2.67
C VAL A 267 7.73 10.38 -1.81
N LEU A 268 9.04 10.22 -1.99
CA LEU A 268 9.87 9.40 -1.11
C LEU A 268 10.20 10.22 0.14
N VAL A 269 9.83 9.68 1.29
CA VAL A 269 9.92 10.35 2.58
C VAL A 269 10.61 9.49 3.63
N TYR A 270 11.13 10.15 4.66
CA TYR A 270 11.65 9.52 5.87
C TYR A 270 11.33 10.40 7.09
N ARG A 271 11.39 9.83 8.28
CA ARG A 271 11.20 10.58 9.51
C ARG A 271 12.44 11.44 9.79
N THR A 272 12.28 12.75 9.93
CA THR A 272 13.38 13.71 10.08
C THR A 272 14.31 13.38 11.25
N ALA A 273 13.75 12.89 12.35
CA ALA A 273 14.50 12.48 13.54
C ALA A 273 15.40 11.23 13.31
N ASP A 274 15.21 10.49 12.23
CA ASP A 274 16.01 9.28 11.91
C ASP A 274 17.30 9.63 11.13
N SER A 275 17.60 10.89 10.94
CA SER A 275 18.85 11.36 10.34
C SER A 275 20.02 11.30 11.35
N PRO A 276 21.21 10.78 10.95
CA PRO A 276 21.56 10.28 9.62
C PRO A 276 20.99 8.90 9.32
N LEU A 277 20.54 8.71 8.08
CA LEU A 277 20.00 7.42 7.62
C LEU A 277 21.09 6.33 7.60
N PRO A 278 20.71 5.06 7.81
CA PRO A 278 21.63 3.93 7.73
C PRO A 278 22.35 3.84 6.38
N THR A 279 23.56 3.28 6.38
CA THR A 279 24.38 3.15 5.16
C THR A 279 23.66 2.44 4.03
N ALA A 280 22.97 1.33 4.31
CA ALA A 280 22.19 0.59 3.31
C ALA A 280 21.08 1.46 2.66
N VAL A 281 20.46 2.33 3.44
CA VAL A 281 19.44 3.27 2.94
C VAL A 281 20.07 4.34 2.04
N ASN A 282 21.25 4.87 2.43
CA ASN A 282 21.97 5.85 1.62
C ASN A 282 22.45 5.24 0.29
N GLU A 283 22.92 3.97 0.30
CA GLU A 283 23.29 3.24 -0.92
C GLU A 283 22.08 3.07 -1.84
N TRP A 284 20.90 2.71 -1.27
CA TRP A 284 19.67 2.64 -2.04
C TRP A 284 19.27 3.98 -2.65
N LEU A 285 19.37 5.07 -1.90
CA LEU A 285 19.03 6.41 -2.39
C LEU A 285 19.96 6.85 -3.54
N ARG A 286 21.24 6.51 -3.46
CA ARG A 286 22.20 6.75 -4.53
C ARG A 286 21.82 5.96 -5.78
N PHE A 287 21.61 4.67 -5.61
CA PHE A 287 21.20 3.76 -6.69
C PHE A 287 19.88 4.19 -7.35
N LEU A 288 18.89 4.53 -6.53
CA LEU A 288 17.58 4.98 -7.02
C LEU A 288 17.70 6.25 -7.87
N ARG A 289 18.51 7.21 -7.47
CA ARG A 289 18.73 8.45 -8.23
C ARG A 289 19.36 8.20 -9.60
N GLU A 290 20.24 7.22 -9.71
CA GLU A 290 20.88 6.85 -10.98
C GLU A 290 19.89 6.15 -11.92
N GLU A 291 19.13 5.18 -11.39
CA GLU A 291 18.18 4.37 -12.16
C GLU A 291 16.90 5.14 -12.54
N ALA A 292 16.46 6.03 -11.70
CA ALA A 292 15.20 6.74 -11.89
C ALA A 292 15.32 8.02 -12.72
N ARG A 293 16.51 8.39 -13.18
CA ARG A 293 16.72 9.58 -14.05
C ARG A 293 15.70 9.73 -15.17
N PRO A 294 15.25 8.65 -15.85
CA PRO A 294 14.24 8.78 -16.90
C PRO A 294 12.82 9.10 -16.40
N TYR A 295 12.57 9.00 -15.09
CA TYR A 295 11.27 9.18 -14.44
C TYR A 295 11.21 10.43 -13.57
N PHE A 296 12.31 11.20 -13.50
CA PHE A 296 12.37 12.49 -12.82
C PHE A 296 12.23 13.60 -13.85
N ALA A 297 11.26 14.48 -13.62
CA ALA A 297 11.15 15.76 -14.33
C ALA A 297 12.18 16.74 -13.80
#